data_6e8ad9437cc30b6c868fcd83d8ba0fb6
#
_entry.id   6e8ad9437cc30b6c868fcd83d8ba0fb6
#
_cell.length_a   1.000
_cell.length_b   1.000
_cell.length_c   1.000
_cell.angle_alpha   90.00
_cell.angle_beta   90.00
_cell.angle_gamma   90.00
#
_symmetry.space_group_name_H-M   'P 1'
#
loop_
_entity.id
_entity.type
_entity.pdbx_description
1 polymer ?
#
loop_
_entity_poly.entity_id
_entity_poly.type
_entity_poly.pdbx_seq_one_letter_code
_entity_poly.pdbx_strand_id
1 'polypeptide(L)'
;LSMHPYDLSGGEQQRAALAKVLLLQPKILLLDEPTKGIDGHFKEKLADIFRKLIKEGVTIVMVSHDIEFCAKYTDTCAMFFNGNIVTSSDTRSFFAGNSFYTTSANRMSRHLFPNAVTDKDVITLCNKNL
;
A
#
# COMPACT_ATOMS: atom_id res chain seq x y z
N LEU A 1 -11.32 8.89 -27.76
CA LEU A 1 -11.08 10.11 -26.93
C LEU A 1 -12.25 11.10 -26.97
N SER A 2 -13.50 10.59 -26.95
CA SER A 2 -14.72 11.41 -27.03
C SER A 2 -15.55 11.41 -25.73
N MET A 3 -15.05 10.74 -24.66
CA MET A 3 -15.74 10.74 -23.36
C MET A 3 -15.31 11.95 -22.53
N HIS A 4 -16.28 12.60 -21.91
CA HIS A 4 -16.01 13.69 -20.98
C HIS A 4 -15.36 13.13 -19.69
N PRO A 5 -14.43 13.85 -19.04
CA PRO A 5 -13.80 13.37 -17.79
C PRO A 5 -14.78 12.98 -16.68
N TYR A 6 -15.97 13.58 -16.65
CA TYR A 6 -17.02 13.23 -15.68
C TYR A 6 -17.79 11.95 -16.00
N ASP A 7 -17.63 11.39 -17.20
CA ASP A 7 -18.24 10.11 -17.59
C ASP A 7 -17.39 8.90 -17.14
N LEU A 8 -16.21 9.15 -16.57
CA LEU A 8 -15.31 8.14 -16.07
C LEU A 8 -15.77 7.65 -14.69
N SER A 9 -15.65 6.33 -14.45
CA SER A 9 -15.79 5.76 -13.11
C SER A 9 -14.74 6.33 -12.16
N GLY A 10 -14.99 6.32 -10.84
CA GLY A 10 -14.05 6.85 -9.85
C GLY A 10 -12.64 6.27 -9.99
N GLY A 11 -12.51 4.97 -10.28
CA GLY A 11 -11.22 4.34 -10.54
C GLY A 11 -10.53 4.80 -11.82
N GLU A 12 -11.30 5.12 -12.88
CA GLU A 12 -10.75 5.67 -14.12
C GLU A 12 -10.29 7.11 -13.94
N GLN A 13 -11.05 7.92 -13.20
CA GLN A 13 -10.66 9.29 -12.85
C GLN A 13 -9.34 9.29 -12.05
N GLN A 14 -9.19 8.39 -11.11
CA GLN A 14 -7.97 8.28 -10.31
C GLN A 14 -6.75 7.87 -11.15
N ARG A 15 -6.94 6.93 -12.10
CA ARG A 15 -5.90 6.56 -13.07
C ARG A 15 -5.49 7.72 -13.96
N ALA A 16 -6.47 8.46 -14.48
CA ALA A 16 -6.22 9.63 -15.32
C ALA A 16 -5.49 10.73 -14.54
N ALA A 17 -5.85 10.96 -13.28
CA ALA A 17 -5.19 11.93 -12.40
C ALA A 17 -3.73 11.51 -12.14
N LEU A 18 -3.48 10.25 -11.81
CA LEU A 18 -2.13 9.72 -11.61
C LEU A 18 -1.28 9.86 -12.89
N ALA A 19 -1.82 9.45 -14.03
CA ALA A 19 -1.11 9.57 -15.31
C ALA A 19 -0.73 11.03 -15.62
N LYS A 20 -1.63 11.98 -15.35
CA LYS A 20 -1.37 13.42 -15.54
C LYS A 20 -0.21 13.90 -14.66
N VAL A 21 -0.16 13.49 -13.38
CA VAL A 21 0.91 13.88 -12.47
C VAL A 21 2.24 13.27 -12.89
N LEU A 22 2.24 12.01 -13.36
CA LEU A 22 3.45 11.33 -13.81
C LEU A 22 4.08 11.95 -15.06
N LEU A 23 3.31 12.61 -15.91
CA LEU A 23 3.84 13.38 -17.06
C LEU A 23 4.77 14.51 -16.64
N LEU A 24 4.68 15.00 -15.40
CA LEU A 24 5.53 16.05 -14.84
C LEU A 24 6.91 15.50 -14.36
N GLN A 25 7.13 14.19 -14.42
CA GLN A 25 8.35 13.51 -13.96
C GLN A 25 8.76 13.95 -12.53
N PRO A 26 7.88 13.83 -11.54
CA PRO A 26 8.17 14.30 -10.18
C PRO A 26 9.28 13.47 -9.54
N LYS A 27 10.13 14.10 -8.73
CA LYS A 27 11.09 13.39 -7.86
C LYS A 27 10.43 12.86 -6.59
N ILE A 28 9.36 13.50 -6.15
CA ILE A 28 8.57 13.11 -4.96
C ILE A 28 7.12 13.07 -5.39
N LEU A 29 6.44 11.96 -5.13
CA LEU A 29 5.03 11.74 -5.43
C LEU A 29 4.26 11.61 -4.10
N LEU A 30 3.35 12.56 -3.86
CA LEU A 30 2.47 12.55 -2.70
C LEU A 30 1.09 12.05 -3.11
N LEU A 31 0.59 11.03 -2.45
CA LEU A 31 -0.67 10.38 -2.78
C LEU A 31 -1.59 10.31 -1.56
N ASP A 32 -2.84 10.70 -1.76
CA ASP A 32 -3.89 10.56 -0.76
C ASP A 32 -4.88 9.49 -1.20
N GLU A 33 -4.99 8.41 -0.41
CA GLU A 33 -5.86 7.26 -0.64
C GLU A 33 -5.78 6.68 -2.08
N PRO A 34 -4.58 6.36 -2.61
CA PRO A 34 -4.43 5.96 -4.01
C PRO A 34 -5.09 4.62 -4.36
N THR A 35 -5.48 3.82 -3.36
CA THR A 35 -6.14 2.53 -3.55
C THR A 35 -7.66 2.57 -3.35
N LYS A 36 -8.22 3.75 -3.00
CA LYS A 36 -9.64 3.89 -2.72
C LYS A 36 -10.50 3.64 -3.98
N GLY A 37 -11.49 2.78 -3.86
CA GLY A 37 -12.39 2.46 -4.97
C GLY A 37 -11.77 1.65 -6.11
N ILE A 38 -10.60 1.06 -5.89
CA ILE A 38 -9.87 0.24 -6.86
C ILE A 38 -9.98 -1.24 -6.47
N ASP A 39 -10.24 -2.10 -7.45
CA ASP A 39 -10.26 -3.54 -7.25
C ASP A 39 -8.85 -4.15 -7.03
N GLY A 40 -8.81 -5.40 -6.53
CA GLY A 40 -7.56 -6.07 -6.17
C GLY A 40 -6.59 -6.23 -7.34
N HIS A 41 -7.08 -6.53 -8.54
CA HIS A 41 -6.25 -6.69 -9.73
C HIS A 41 -5.59 -5.36 -10.13
N PHE A 42 -6.34 -4.27 -10.02
CA PHE A 42 -5.78 -2.95 -10.33
C PHE A 42 -4.81 -2.46 -9.24
N LYS A 43 -5.02 -2.83 -7.97
CA LYS A 43 -4.05 -2.55 -6.89
C LYS A 43 -2.67 -3.15 -7.19
N GLU A 44 -2.62 -4.37 -7.73
CA GLU A 44 -1.36 -5.00 -8.14
C GLU A 44 -0.67 -4.22 -9.27
N LYS A 45 -1.43 -3.79 -10.29
CA LYS A 45 -0.90 -2.95 -11.37
C LYS A 45 -0.37 -1.61 -10.85
N LEU A 46 -1.08 -1.00 -9.91
CA LEU A 46 -0.65 0.24 -9.26
C LEU A 46 0.66 0.04 -8.51
N ALA A 47 0.79 -1.06 -7.77
CA ALA A 47 2.02 -1.40 -7.07
C ALA A 47 3.20 -1.61 -8.05
N ASP A 48 2.96 -2.22 -9.20
CA ASP A 48 3.99 -2.39 -10.22
C ASP A 48 4.43 -1.05 -10.82
N ILE A 49 3.51 -0.11 -11.02
CA ILE A 49 3.84 1.27 -11.42
C ILE A 49 4.71 1.92 -10.35
N PHE A 50 4.32 1.83 -9.07
CA PHE A 50 5.10 2.40 -7.97
C PHE A 50 6.51 1.81 -7.90
N ARG A 51 6.67 0.49 -8.05
CA ARG A 51 7.98 -0.15 -8.09
C ARG A 51 8.86 0.34 -9.23
N LYS A 52 8.29 0.61 -10.42
CA LYS A 52 9.04 1.19 -11.54
C LYS A 52 9.51 2.60 -11.20
N LEU A 53 8.63 3.45 -10.69
CA LEU A 53 8.96 4.81 -10.29
C LEU A 53 10.06 4.87 -9.23
N ILE A 54 9.99 4.00 -8.21
CA ILE A 54 11.03 3.89 -7.18
C ILE A 54 12.38 3.50 -7.80
N LYS A 55 12.39 2.54 -8.74
CA LYS A 55 13.61 2.17 -9.46
C LYS A 55 14.19 3.32 -10.31
N GLU A 56 13.35 4.23 -10.77
CA GLU A 56 13.72 5.45 -11.49
C GLU A 56 14.12 6.60 -10.54
N GLY A 57 14.15 6.35 -9.22
CA GLY A 57 14.59 7.32 -8.21
C GLY A 57 13.48 8.23 -7.69
N VAL A 58 12.22 7.93 -7.95
CA VAL A 58 11.07 8.68 -7.41
C VAL A 58 10.81 8.22 -5.97
N THR A 59 10.70 9.17 -5.05
CA THR A 59 10.23 8.91 -3.68
C THR A 59 8.71 8.97 -3.64
N ILE A 60 8.07 7.94 -3.09
CA ILE A 60 6.60 7.89 -2.96
C ILE A 60 6.22 7.99 -1.49
N VAL A 61 5.38 8.96 -1.16
CA VAL A 61 4.74 9.10 0.15
C VAL A 61 3.24 9.00 -0.05
N MET A 62 2.58 8.09 0.65
CA MET A 62 1.13 7.94 0.56
C MET A 62 0.47 7.91 1.92
N VAL A 63 -0.73 8.45 2.00
CA VAL A 63 -1.67 8.25 3.10
C VAL A 63 -2.69 7.22 2.64
N SER A 64 -2.93 6.19 3.45
CA SER A 64 -3.91 5.16 3.10
C SER A 64 -4.47 4.45 4.32
N HIS A 65 -5.73 4.03 4.21
CA HIS A 65 -6.39 3.11 5.14
C HIS A 65 -6.31 1.64 4.66
N ASP A 66 -5.69 1.39 3.51
CA ASP A 66 -5.52 0.05 2.96
C ASP A 66 -4.29 -0.63 3.58
N ILE A 67 -4.51 -1.21 4.77
CA ILE A 67 -3.48 -1.90 5.56
C ILE A 67 -2.81 -3.02 4.75
N GLU A 68 -3.59 -3.80 4.01
CA GLU A 68 -3.08 -4.92 3.23
C GLU A 68 -2.19 -4.46 2.08
N PHE A 69 -2.54 -3.36 1.42
CA PHE A 69 -1.72 -2.75 0.39
C PHE A 69 -0.41 -2.19 0.98
N CYS A 70 -0.50 -1.46 2.08
CA CYS A 70 0.68 -0.94 2.77
C CYS A 70 1.63 -2.08 3.18
N ALA A 71 1.10 -3.13 3.81
CA ALA A 71 1.89 -4.27 4.27
C ALA A 71 2.64 -5.01 3.14
N LYS A 72 2.08 -5.01 1.93
CA LYS A 72 2.67 -5.72 0.77
C LYS A 72 3.64 -4.86 -0.06
N TYR A 73 3.46 -3.54 -0.05
CA TYR A 73 4.05 -2.71 -1.10
C TYR A 73 4.81 -1.48 -0.60
N THR A 74 4.92 -1.26 0.72
CA THR A 74 5.71 -0.16 1.28
C THR A 74 6.97 -0.65 2.00
N ASP A 75 7.98 0.19 2.09
CA ASP A 75 9.22 -0.09 2.79
C ASP A 75 9.14 0.39 4.25
N THR A 76 8.48 1.53 4.48
CA THR A 76 8.35 2.17 5.79
C THR A 76 6.90 2.58 6.01
N CYS A 77 6.40 2.36 7.21
CA CYS A 77 5.09 2.82 7.65
C CYS A 77 5.20 3.74 8.86
N ALA A 78 4.30 4.72 8.90
CA ALA A 78 4.16 5.61 10.05
C ALA A 78 2.68 5.73 10.44
N MET A 79 2.40 5.72 11.73
CA MET A 79 1.07 5.98 12.25
C MET A 79 0.93 7.46 12.57
N PHE A 80 -0.03 8.08 11.91
CA PHE A 80 -0.39 9.48 12.15
C PHE A 80 -1.67 9.54 12.99
N PHE A 81 -1.60 10.20 14.13
CA PHE A 81 -2.74 10.36 15.03
C PHE A 81 -2.68 11.73 15.73
N ASN A 82 -3.82 12.41 15.76
CA ASN A 82 -3.99 13.70 16.43
C ASN A 82 -2.89 14.74 16.08
N GLY A 83 -2.57 14.86 14.79
CA GLY A 83 -1.60 15.83 14.29
C GLY A 83 -0.13 15.42 14.44
N ASN A 84 0.17 14.22 14.96
CA ASN A 84 1.54 13.77 15.22
C ASN A 84 1.81 12.37 14.63
N ILE A 85 3.07 12.11 14.32
CA ILE A 85 3.55 10.75 14.04
C ILE A 85 3.78 10.05 15.38
N VAL A 86 2.96 9.04 15.68
CA VAL A 86 3.00 8.28 16.93
C VAL A 86 4.08 7.22 16.90
N THR A 87 4.26 6.56 15.76
CA THR A 87 5.28 5.54 15.54
C THR A 87 5.66 5.48 14.07
N SER A 88 6.89 5.11 13.79
CA SER A 88 7.39 4.88 12.44
C SER A 88 8.46 3.78 12.47
N SER A 89 8.39 2.84 11.55
CA SER A 89 9.38 1.76 11.40
C SER A 89 9.29 1.13 10.00
N ASP A 90 10.18 0.20 9.71
CA ASP A 90 10.01 -0.66 8.55
C ASP A 90 8.64 -1.37 8.60
N THR A 91 8.11 -1.65 7.43
CA THR A 91 6.74 -2.16 7.27
C THR A 91 6.49 -3.44 8.06
N ARG A 92 7.45 -4.36 8.09
CA ARG A 92 7.29 -5.64 8.81
C ARG A 92 7.22 -5.43 10.31
N SER A 93 8.14 -4.69 10.89
CA SER A 93 8.15 -4.34 12.31
C SER A 93 6.92 -3.54 12.71
N PHE A 94 6.47 -2.62 11.85
CA PHE A 94 5.28 -1.82 12.08
C PHE A 94 4.03 -2.69 12.27
N PHE A 95 3.75 -3.61 11.34
CA PHE A 95 2.54 -4.43 11.39
C PHE A 95 2.63 -5.61 12.37
N ALA A 96 3.80 -6.20 12.57
CA ALA A 96 4.00 -7.26 13.57
C ALA A 96 3.91 -6.72 15.00
N GLY A 97 4.44 -5.53 15.24
CA GLY A 97 4.43 -4.89 16.56
C GLY A 97 3.11 -4.22 16.95
N ASN A 98 2.19 -4.02 16.00
CA ASN A 98 0.95 -3.30 16.25
C ASN A 98 -0.22 -4.26 16.48
N SER A 99 -0.99 -4.05 17.57
CA SER A 99 -2.14 -4.90 17.89
C SER A 99 -3.43 -4.47 17.21
N PHE A 100 -3.59 -3.17 16.96
CA PHE A 100 -4.81 -2.57 16.39
C PHE A 100 -4.71 -2.39 14.88
N TYR A 101 -3.61 -1.82 14.41
CA TYR A 101 -3.36 -1.54 13.00
C TYR A 101 -2.42 -2.59 12.42
N THR A 102 -2.95 -3.78 12.18
CA THR A 102 -2.22 -4.89 11.57
C THR A 102 -3.08 -5.61 10.54
N THR A 103 -2.44 -6.39 9.68
CA THR A 103 -3.10 -7.13 8.61
C THR A 103 -4.00 -8.24 9.16
N SER A 104 -4.94 -8.68 8.35
CA SER A 104 -5.78 -9.84 8.66
C SER A 104 -4.94 -11.10 8.86
N ALA A 105 -3.92 -11.30 8.03
CA ALA A 105 -2.99 -12.42 8.14
C ALA A 105 -2.26 -12.45 9.49
N ASN A 106 -1.68 -11.31 9.92
CA ASN A 106 -1.02 -11.24 11.22
C ASN A 106 -2.01 -11.43 12.38
N ARG A 107 -3.18 -10.81 12.32
CA ARG A 107 -4.19 -10.94 13.38
C ARG A 107 -4.62 -12.39 13.61
N MET A 108 -4.76 -13.17 12.55
CA MET A 108 -5.16 -14.58 12.63
C MET A 108 -4.02 -15.50 13.07
N SER A 109 -2.79 -15.23 12.66
CA SER A 109 -1.65 -16.16 12.82
C SER A 109 -0.64 -15.77 13.90
N ARG A 110 -0.71 -14.58 14.49
CA ARG A 110 0.31 -14.03 15.39
C ARG A 110 0.62 -14.86 16.63
N HIS A 111 -0.31 -15.67 17.08
CA HIS A 111 -0.11 -16.59 18.21
C HIS A 111 0.81 -17.78 17.86
N LEU A 112 0.91 -18.13 16.55
CA LEU A 112 1.81 -19.16 16.04
C LEU A 112 3.01 -18.54 15.31
N PHE A 113 2.76 -17.49 14.55
CA PHE A 113 3.72 -16.83 13.67
C PHE A 113 3.69 -15.30 13.89
N PRO A 114 4.27 -14.79 14.99
CA PRO A 114 4.14 -13.37 15.37
C PRO A 114 4.69 -12.40 14.32
N ASN A 115 5.67 -12.83 13.52
CA ASN A 115 6.29 -12.01 12.47
C ASN A 115 5.68 -12.20 11.08
N ALA A 116 4.63 -13.01 10.93
CA ALA A 116 3.91 -13.14 9.69
C ALA A 116 3.00 -11.91 9.49
N VAL A 117 3.23 -11.16 8.44
CA VAL A 117 2.51 -9.91 8.16
C VAL A 117 1.60 -10.07 6.95
N THR A 118 2.00 -10.85 5.95
CA THR A 118 1.22 -11.06 4.74
C THR A 118 0.64 -12.47 4.67
N ASP A 119 -0.38 -12.67 3.83
CA ASP A 119 -0.92 -13.98 3.47
C ASP A 119 0.18 -14.95 2.97
N LYS A 120 1.11 -14.46 2.16
CA LYS A 120 2.25 -15.24 1.67
C LYS A 120 3.18 -15.70 2.80
N ASP A 121 3.40 -14.86 3.82
CA ASP A 121 4.20 -15.24 4.98
C ASP A 121 3.56 -16.44 5.70
N VAL A 122 2.25 -16.37 5.95
CA VAL A 122 1.51 -17.44 6.63
C VAL A 122 1.56 -18.73 5.83
N ILE A 123 1.27 -18.68 4.53
CA ILE A 123 1.32 -19.86 3.64
C ILE A 123 2.71 -20.48 3.66
N THR A 124 3.76 -19.65 3.54
CA THR A 124 5.15 -20.13 3.53
C THR A 124 5.53 -20.81 4.84
N LEU A 125 5.12 -20.23 5.97
CA LEU A 125 5.42 -20.79 7.30
C LEU A 125 4.62 -22.05 7.57
N CYS A 126 3.36 -22.13 7.17
CA CYS A 126 2.57 -23.36 7.26
C CYS A 126 3.21 -24.49 6.45
N ASN A 127 3.63 -24.24 5.21
CA ASN A 127 4.26 -25.26 4.36
C ASN A 127 5.64 -25.72 4.87
N LYS A 128 6.31 -24.94 5.68
CA LYS A 128 7.61 -25.34 6.29
C LYS A 128 7.45 -26.15 7.57
N ASN A 129 6.28 -26.12 8.19
CA ASN A 129 5.98 -26.80 9.44
C ASN A 129 5.08 -28.03 9.26
N LEU A 130 4.77 -28.39 8.02
CA LEU A 130 4.18 -29.67 7.60
C LEU A 130 5.29 -30.63 7.14
#